data_4b1d7ed0710bd50d4c808bb1d1bcd469
#
_entry.id   4b1d7ed0710bd50d4c808bb1d1bcd469
#
_cell.length_a   1.000
_cell.length_b   1.000
_cell.length_c   1.000
_cell.angle_alpha   90.00
_cell.angle_beta   90.00
_cell.angle_gamma   90.00
#
_symmetry.space_group_name_H-M   'P 1'
#
loop_
_entity.id
_entity.type
_entity.pdbx_description
1 polymer ?
#
loop_
_entity_poly.entity_id
_entity_poly.type
_entity_poly.pdbx_seq_one_letter_code
_entity_poly.pdbx_strand_id
1 'polypeptide(L)'
;MSFLELLPYKPSLAEEIARGLLSSKNVVLIRAPAGSGKTSIAVAYIIHLALLGKRGAIFLRTRREVNHALSITRAVVSRLKTAKLLVIPTPSKERFCVMGIKKELIKYWCPITECERLLRRKYGEIEKDLMGKVFSSLDSYIELFARDKRCPYYAALELLRKADIIIGTHNYFIESELFEKLGKIDVAVIDEAHALLVPKTYEGSIEAIERGKEYARAAAEQGIPLHKYIVALGKTDTNSARDLAEYDSYIKADGIEIKLKGKLIKVYLPKDLIRDRLQNVNRIILMSSTLYPSNFFKTIFTGNAIDADMIIIPGLISGRRKLIIPRTNLSLSYAKRNEKTLLAYAEMIKNIQTEHREKTLVFCPSNEIAREIAKYLKKEPTDELGEDLVITVFRGKIAEGIDATGYKVAIMAGLPFPRIDPETEKILQTYSKIYKIDEKAIKEAYNLSSMISALVQAIGRVGRREEGIVYIIDARAELIRTLLQSPS
;
A
#
# COMPACT_ATOMS: atom_id res chain seq x y z
N MET A 1 -7.29 -28.70 -11.55
CA MET A 1 -7.79 -28.03 -10.32
C MET A 1 -7.79 -26.53 -10.55
N SER A 2 -8.92 -25.87 -10.44
CA SER A 2 -8.99 -24.41 -10.52
C SER A 2 -8.27 -23.83 -9.29
N PHE A 3 -7.47 -22.73 -9.45
CA PHE A 3 -6.83 -22.12 -8.29
C PHE A 3 -7.85 -21.57 -7.27
N LEU A 4 -9.10 -21.35 -7.66
CA LEU A 4 -10.18 -20.98 -6.75
C LEU A 4 -10.55 -22.09 -5.76
N GLU A 5 -10.30 -23.34 -6.09
CA GLU A 5 -10.52 -24.50 -5.20
C GLU A 5 -9.50 -24.55 -4.06
N LEU A 6 -8.38 -23.82 -4.17
CA LEU A 6 -7.39 -23.67 -3.12
C LEU A 6 -7.91 -22.79 -1.96
N LEU A 7 -8.88 -21.92 -2.21
CA LEU A 7 -9.41 -21.02 -1.19
C LEU A 7 -10.23 -21.77 -0.14
N PRO A 8 -10.13 -21.42 1.15
CA PRO A 8 -10.97 -21.98 2.21
C PRO A 8 -12.45 -21.62 2.07
N TYR A 9 -12.76 -20.57 1.35
CA TYR A 9 -14.10 -20.11 0.99
C TYR A 9 -14.05 -19.44 -0.38
N LYS A 10 -15.15 -19.46 -1.13
CA LYS A 10 -15.24 -18.82 -2.44
C LYS A 10 -15.82 -17.41 -2.28
N PRO A 11 -15.04 -16.33 -2.54
CA PRO A 11 -15.57 -14.96 -2.57
C PRO A 11 -16.65 -14.79 -3.63
N SER A 12 -17.59 -13.88 -3.41
CA SER A 12 -18.74 -13.67 -4.32
C SER A 12 -18.37 -13.30 -5.75
N LEU A 13 -17.25 -12.60 -5.94
CA LEU A 13 -16.75 -12.15 -7.25
C LEU A 13 -15.48 -12.91 -7.70
N ALA A 14 -15.30 -14.15 -7.20
CA ALA A 14 -14.09 -14.91 -7.45
C ALA A 14 -13.88 -15.25 -8.93
N GLU A 15 -14.94 -15.61 -9.64
CA GLU A 15 -14.88 -15.98 -11.05
C GLU A 15 -14.53 -14.79 -11.96
N GLU A 16 -15.09 -13.61 -11.66
CA GLU A 16 -14.84 -12.38 -12.42
C GLU A 16 -13.40 -11.92 -12.23
N ILE A 17 -12.88 -11.96 -10.99
CA ILE A 17 -11.50 -11.62 -10.69
C ILE A 17 -10.56 -12.65 -11.33
N ALA A 18 -10.91 -13.94 -11.26
CA ALA A 18 -10.12 -15.02 -11.85
C ALA A 18 -9.96 -14.85 -13.36
N ARG A 19 -11.03 -14.48 -14.06
CA ARG A 19 -10.95 -14.16 -15.52
C ARG A 19 -9.92 -13.09 -15.80
N GLY A 20 -9.86 -12.04 -14.96
CA GLY A 20 -8.84 -11.01 -15.07
C GLY A 20 -7.43 -11.56 -14.83
N LEU A 21 -7.24 -12.36 -13.79
CA LEU A 21 -5.96 -13.00 -13.50
C LEU A 21 -5.50 -13.94 -14.61
N LEU A 22 -6.38 -14.49 -15.41
CA LEU A 22 -6.09 -15.41 -16.52
C LEU A 22 -5.99 -14.72 -17.89
N SER A 23 -6.14 -13.40 -17.99
CA SER A 23 -5.92 -12.67 -19.24
C SER A 23 -4.57 -13.01 -19.87
N SER A 24 -4.46 -13.00 -21.18
CA SER A 24 -3.22 -13.31 -21.91
C SER A 24 -2.24 -12.15 -22.02
N LYS A 25 -2.64 -10.93 -21.62
CA LYS A 25 -1.80 -9.74 -21.75
C LYS A 25 -0.71 -9.70 -20.68
N ASN A 26 0.43 -9.10 -21.04
CA ASN A 26 1.56 -8.94 -20.11
C ASN A 26 1.26 -7.92 -19.00
N VAL A 27 0.37 -6.97 -19.25
CA VAL A 27 -0.12 -6.04 -18.22
C VAL A 27 -1.62 -6.12 -18.14
N VAL A 28 -2.13 -6.29 -16.92
CA VAL A 28 -3.57 -6.35 -16.66
C VAL A 28 -3.91 -5.43 -15.50
N LEU A 29 -4.89 -4.57 -15.70
CA LEU A 29 -5.47 -3.74 -14.64
C LEU A 29 -6.81 -4.33 -14.24
N ILE A 30 -7.02 -4.61 -12.97
CA ILE A 30 -8.28 -5.17 -12.44
C ILE A 30 -8.86 -4.20 -11.43
N ARG A 31 -9.99 -3.57 -11.76
CA ARG A 31 -10.80 -2.85 -10.81
C ARG A 31 -11.90 -3.76 -10.29
N ALA A 32 -11.87 -4.09 -9.02
CA ALA A 32 -12.89 -4.92 -8.37
C ALA A 32 -13.28 -4.34 -7.02
N PRO A 33 -14.54 -4.50 -6.57
CA PRO A 33 -15.04 -3.91 -5.34
C PRO A 33 -14.19 -4.21 -4.10
N ALA A 34 -14.15 -3.27 -3.14
CA ALA A 34 -13.54 -3.54 -1.85
C ALA A 34 -14.32 -4.65 -1.10
N GLY A 35 -13.59 -5.54 -0.45
CA GLY A 35 -14.18 -6.70 0.23
C GLY A 35 -14.52 -7.88 -0.70
N SER A 36 -14.25 -7.79 -2.00
CA SER A 36 -14.47 -8.89 -2.97
C SER A 36 -13.47 -10.04 -2.87
N GLY A 37 -12.52 -9.99 -1.93
CA GLY A 37 -11.52 -11.04 -1.74
C GLY A 37 -10.33 -11.00 -2.70
N LYS A 38 -10.08 -9.86 -3.37
CA LYS A 38 -8.96 -9.69 -4.32
C LYS A 38 -7.64 -10.27 -3.85
N THR A 39 -7.20 -9.89 -2.65
CA THR A 39 -5.93 -10.36 -2.07
C THR A 39 -5.92 -11.88 -1.90
N SER A 40 -7.01 -12.46 -1.39
CA SER A 40 -7.11 -13.92 -1.20
C SER A 40 -7.06 -14.67 -2.53
N ILE A 41 -7.77 -14.16 -3.54
CA ILE A 41 -7.81 -14.76 -4.88
C ILE A 41 -6.43 -14.64 -5.56
N ALA A 42 -5.75 -13.49 -5.41
CA ALA A 42 -4.40 -13.29 -5.92
C ALA A 42 -3.38 -14.24 -5.25
N VAL A 43 -3.45 -14.40 -3.93
CA VAL A 43 -2.61 -15.37 -3.21
C VAL A 43 -2.85 -16.79 -3.72
N ALA A 44 -4.11 -17.22 -3.88
CA ALA A 44 -4.42 -18.55 -4.41
C ALA A 44 -3.89 -18.72 -5.85
N TYR A 45 -3.99 -17.68 -6.68
CA TYR A 45 -3.44 -17.70 -8.04
C TYR A 45 -1.91 -17.84 -8.04
N ILE A 46 -1.20 -17.10 -7.20
CA ILE A 46 0.27 -17.19 -7.07
C ILE A 46 0.68 -18.58 -6.56
N ILE A 47 -0.03 -19.13 -5.59
CA ILE A 47 0.22 -20.51 -5.11
C ILE A 47 0.01 -21.53 -6.24
N HIS A 48 -1.06 -21.40 -7.01
CA HIS A 48 -1.32 -22.27 -8.15
C HIS A 48 -0.18 -22.22 -9.18
N LEU A 49 0.32 -21.02 -9.50
CA LEU A 49 1.47 -20.86 -10.39
C LEU A 49 2.72 -21.53 -9.83
N ALA A 50 2.98 -21.41 -8.52
CA ALA A 50 4.10 -22.05 -7.86
C ALA A 50 4.01 -23.58 -7.92
N LEU A 51 2.81 -24.15 -7.78
CA LEU A 51 2.56 -25.59 -7.98
C LEU A 51 2.83 -26.07 -9.42
N LEU A 52 2.78 -25.15 -10.40
CA LEU A 52 3.14 -25.42 -11.79
C LEU A 52 4.61 -25.10 -12.10
N GLY A 53 5.46 -24.89 -11.07
CA GLY A 53 6.87 -24.58 -11.20
C GLY A 53 7.18 -23.16 -11.69
N LYS A 54 6.22 -22.23 -11.58
CA LYS A 54 6.40 -20.81 -11.94
C LYS A 54 6.62 -19.98 -10.69
N ARG A 55 7.42 -18.93 -10.80
CA ARG A 55 7.71 -17.99 -9.71
C ARG A 55 6.72 -16.85 -9.69
N GLY A 56 6.08 -16.63 -8.54
CA GLY A 56 5.09 -15.58 -8.36
C GLY A 56 5.44 -14.60 -7.22
N ALA A 57 5.08 -13.34 -7.40
CA ALA A 57 5.21 -12.31 -6.36
C ALA A 57 3.89 -11.57 -6.15
N ILE A 58 3.62 -11.21 -4.90
CA ILE A 58 2.53 -10.29 -4.55
C ILE A 58 3.11 -9.13 -3.74
N PHE A 59 2.84 -7.90 -4.19
CA PHE A 59 3.26 -6.67 -3.54
C PHE A 59 2.05 -5.93 -3.01
N LEU A 60 2.14 -5.56 -1.74
CA LEU A 60 1.07 -5.00 -0.94
C LEU A 60 1.47 -3.61 -0.41
N ARG A 61 0.50 -2.77 -0.11
CA ARG A 61 0.78 -1.40 0.32
C ARG A 61 1.40 -1.34 1.71
N THR A 62 0.93 -2.17 2.63
CA THR A 62 1.30 -2.11 4.05
C THR A 62 1.81 -3.43 4.60
N ARG A 63 2.61 -3.38 5.66
CA ARG A 63 3.08 -4.58 6.40
C ARG A 63 1.94 -5.41 6.98
N ARG A 64 0.82 -4.77 7.37
CA ARG A 64 -0.36 -5.48 7.86
C ARG A 64 -0.98 -6.33 6.76
N GLU A 65 -1.06 -5.80 5.55
CA GLU A 65 -1.53 -6.56 4.39
C GLU A 65 -0.56 -7.70 4.03
N VAL A 66 0.75 -7.49 4.15
CA VAL A 66 1.76 -8.57 4.00
C VAL A 66 1.51 -9.69 5.02
N ASN A 67 1.30 -9.37 6.29
CA ASN A 67 0.98 -10.35 7.32
C ASN A 67 -0.34 -11.10 7.00
N HIS A 68 -1.34 -10.39 6.49
CA HIS A 68 -2.59 -10.99 6.06
C HIS A 68 -2.39 -11.96 4.89
N ALA A 69 -1.62 -11.57 3.87
CA ALA A 69 -1.29 -12.44 2.74
C ALA A 69 -0.49 -13.68 3.18
N LEU A 70 0.47 -13.53 4.09
CA LEU A 70 1.20 -14.66 4.70
C LEU A 70 0.25 -15.62 5.43
N SER A 71 -0.70 -15.10 6.21
CA SER A 71 -1.70 -15.89 6.91
C SER A 71 -2.59 -16.69 5.95
N ILE A 72 -3.04 -16.06 4.85
CA ILE A 72 -3.81 -16.75 3.79
C ILE A 72 -2.95 -17.84 3.13
N THR A 73 -1.71 -17.51 2.76
CA THR A 73 -0.77 -18.43 2.14
C THR A 73 -0.56 -19.65 3.03
N ARG A 74 -0.35 -19.45 4.33
CA ARG A 74 -0.23 -20.54 5.30
C ARG A 74 -1.48 -21.39 5.34
N ALA A 75 -2.67 -20.80 5.42
CA ALA A 75 -3.94 -21.52 5.46
C ALA A 75 -4.18 -22.37 4.20
N VAL A 76 -3.75 -21.90 3.04
CA VAL A 76 -3.85 -22.66 1.78
C VAL A 76 -2.80 -23.74 1.70
N VAL A 77 -1.52 -23.43 1.90
CA VAL A 77 -0.41 -24.40 1.76
C VAL A 77 -0.50 -25.53 2.78
N SER A 78 -0.97 -25.25 4.02
CA SER A 78 -1.16 -26.30 5.03
C SER A 78 -2.17 -27.40 4.63
N ARG A 79 -3.07 -27.11 3.69
CA ARG A 79 -4.02 -28.09 3.11
C ARG A 79 -3.39 -28.92 2.00
N LEU A 80 -2.30 -28.43 1.40
CA LEU A 80 -1.56 -29.08 0.32
C LEU A 80 -0.47 -29.97 0.92
N LYS A 81 -0.84 -31.09 1.54
CA LYS A 81 0.02 -31.97 2.35
C LYS A 81 1.36 -32.38 1.71
N THR A 82 1.47 -32.30 0.39
CA THR A 82 2.64 -32.72 -0.39
C THR A 82 3.45 -31.59 -1.00
N ALA A 83 2.94 -30.33 -0.94
CA ALA A 83 3.59 -29.20 -1.60
C ALA A 83 4.77 -28.68 -0.77
N LYS A 84 5.98 -28.78 -1.33
CA LYS A 84 7.20 -28.20 -0.75
C LYS A 84 7.51 -26.86 -1.43
N LEU A 85 6.75 -25.82 -1.12
CA LEU A 85 6.94 -24.48 -1.67
C LEU A 85 7.85 -23.64 -0.75
N LEU A 86 8.74 -22.88 -1.36
CA LEU A 86 9.58 -21.90 -0.68
C LEU A 86 8.90 -20.52 -0.73
N VAL A 87 8.34 -20.08 0.40
CA VAL A 87 7.64 -18.80 0.55
C VAL A 87 8.50 -17.84 1.36
N ILE A 88 8.94 -16.74 0.73
CA ILE A 88 9.85 -15.77 1.36
C ILE A 88 9.20 -14.40 1.39
N PRO A 89 9.09 -13.76 2.58
CA PRO A 89 8.70 -12.37 2.68
C PRO A 89 9.86 -11.45 2.32
N THR A 90 9.56 -10.29 1.69
CA THR A 90 10.60 -9.29 1.40
C THR A 90 11.09 -8.63 2.71
N PRO A 91 12.41 -8.62 2.95
CA PRO A 91 12.96 -8.10 4.19
C PRO A 91 13.14 -6.57 4.16
N SER A 92 13.06 -5.94 5.34
CA SER A 92 13.59 -4.60 5.54
C SER A 92 14.63 -4.60 6.66
N LYS A 93 15.75 -3.90 6.48
CA LYS A 93 16.81 -3.84 7.50
C LYS A 93 16.28 -3.40 8.86
N GLU A 94 15.43 -2.37 8.85
CA GLU A 94 14.86 -1.79 10.08
C GLU A 94 14.02 -2.77 10.90
N ARG A 95 13.28 -3.65 10.23
CA ARG A 95 12.39 -4.61 10.90
C ARG A 95 13.06 -5.93 11.21
N PHE A 96 13.92 -6.39 10.31
CA PHE A 96 14.54 -7.71 10.37
C PHE A 96 15.83 -7.73 11.18
N CYS A 97 16.32 -6.59 11.64
CA CYS A 97 17.52 -6.55 12.49
C CYS A 97 17.20 -7.03 13.91
N VAL A 98 17.90 -8.06 14.34
CA VAL A 98 17.80 -8.65 15.69
C VAL A 98 18.84 -8.12 16.68
N MET A 99 19.70 -7.20 16.23
CA MET A 99 20.83 -6.68 17.01
C MET A 99 20.48 -5.44 17.85
N GLY A 100 19.22 -4.99 17.86
CA GLY A 100 18.78 -3.82 18.63
C GLY A 100 19.37 -2.47 18.18
N ILE A 101 19.92 -2.39 16.97
CA ILE A 101 20.46 -1.15 16.41
C ILE A 101 19.33 -0.16 16.16
N LYS A 102 19.51 1.11 16.55
CA LYS A 102 18.53 2.17 16.28
C LYS A 102 18.24 2.27 14.79
N LYS A 103 16.96 2.46 14.44
CA LYS A 103 16.48 2.45 13.05
C LYS A 103 17.23 3.42 12.14
N GLU A 104 17.53 4.61 12.64
CA GLU A 104 18.22 5.67 11.92
C GLU A 104 19.67 5.28 11.55
N LEU A 105 20.27 4.42 12.34
CA LEU A 105 21.66 4.00 12.17
C LEU A 105 21.82 2.69 11.38
N ILE A 106 20.73 1.92 11.25
CA ILE A 106 20.81 0.55 10.71
C ILE A 106 21.27 0.50 9.26
N LYS A 107 20.94 1.53 8.47
CA LYS A 107 21.37 1.63 7.07
C LYS A 107 22.90 1.70 6.95
N TYR A 108 23.55 2.33 7.94
CA TYR A 108 24.98 2.61 7.93
C TYR A 108 25.79 1.56 8.69
N TRP A 109 25.26 1.07 9.81
CA TRP A 109 25.98 0.13 10.68
C TRP A 109 25.87 -1.33 10.23
N CYS A 110 24.77 -1.70 9.54
CA CYS A 110 24.56 -3.09 9.11
C CYS A 110 25.69 -3.65 8.21
N PRO A 111 26.26 -2.88 7.27
CA PRO A 111 27.39 -3.34 6.45
C PRO A 111 28.73 -3.39 7.18
N ILE A 112 28.84 -2.75 8.37
CA ILE A 112 30.11 -2.49 9.05
C ILE A 112 30.37 -3.46 10.18
N THR A 113 29.30 -3.84 10.84
CA THR A 113 29.41 -4.74 11.97
C THR A 113 29.81 -6.11 11.46
N GLU A 114 30.75 -6.76 12.14
CA GLU A 114 31.09 -8.18 11.92
C GLU A 114 29.87 -9.12 11.97
N CYS A 115 28.71 -8.57 12.34
CA CYS A 115 27.42 -9.19 12.29
C CYS A 115 27.12 -9.85 10.92
N GLU A 116 27.48 -9.21 9.81
CA GLU A 116 27.31 -9.80 8.48
C GLU A 116 28.17 -11.06 8.27
N ARG A 117 29.41 -11.06 8.80
CA ARG A 117 30.32 -12.20 8.70
C ARG A 117 29.95 -13.36 9.63
N LEU A 118 29.56 -13.07 10.85
CA LEU A 118 29.20 -14.09 11.83
C LEU A 118 27.90 -14.81 11.46
N LEU A 119 26.96 -14.11 10.84
CA LEU A 119 25.65 -14.63 10.52
C LEU A 119 25.58 -15.30 9.15
N ARG A 120 26.48 -14.98 8.18
CA ARG A 120 26.53 -15.59 6.85
C ARG A 120 27.04 -17.04 6.82
N ARG A 121 27.83 -17.47 7.80
CA ARG A 121 28.49 -18.80 7.77
C ARG A 121 27.54 -20.02 7.84
N LYS A 122 26.22 -19.83 7.95
CA LYS A 122 25.26 -20.90 8.20
C LYS A 122 24.07 -20.96 7.23
N TYR A 123 24.13 -20.28 6.08
CA TYR A 123 22.96 -20.18 5.18
C TYR A 123 22.72 -21.41 4.27
N GLY A 124 23.71 -22.22 3.96
CA GLY A 124 23.59 -23.32 2.99
C GLY A 124 22.55 -24.40 3.28
N GLU A 125 22.08 -24.51 4.53
CA GLU A 125 21.04 -25.47 4.93
C GLU A 125 19.65 -24.88 5.09
N ILE A 126 19.55 -23.54 5.13
CA ILE A 126 18.29 -22.83 5.44
C ILE A 126 17.19 -23.11 4.42
N GLU A 127 17.54 -23.24 3.16
CA GLU A 127 16.56 -23.51 2.09
C GLU A 127 15.78 -24.79 2.37
N LYS A 128 16.48 -25.87 2.72
CA LYS A 128 15.85 -27.17 3.05
C LYS A 128 14.94 -27.06 4.26
N ASP A 129 15.35 -26.30 5.28
CA ASP A 129 14.59 -26.09 6.50
C ASP A 129 13.32 -25.26 6.28
N LEU A 130 13.30 -24.40 5.26
CA LEU A 130 12.16 -23.53 4.95
C LEU A 130 11.20 -24.11 3.91
N MET A 131 11.62 -25.12 3.13
CA MET A 131 10.76 -25.78 2.16
C MET A 131 9.51 -26.35 2.82
N GLY A 132 8.34 -25.90 2.35
CA GLY A 132 7.04 -26.26 2.90
C GLY A 132 6.64 -25.55 4.21
N LYS A 133 7.52 -24.71 4.78
CA LYS A 133 7.18 -23.87 5.93
C LYS A 133 6.64 -22.53 5.47
N VAL A 134 5.44 -22.19 5.88
CA VAL A 134 4.83 -20.87 5.63
C VAL A 134 4.59 -20.16 6.95
N PHE A 135 5.11 -18.96 7.05
CA PHE A 135 4.97 -18.11 8.23
C PHE A 135 3.60 -17.44 8.27
N SER A 136 3.03 -17.27 9.46
CA SER A 136 1.76 -16.56 9.63
C SER A 136 1.93 -15.04 9.63
N SER A 137 3.16 -14.56 9.88
CA SER A 137 3.48 -13.12 9.94
C SER A 137 4.97 -12.90 9.72
N LEU A 138 5.36 -11.65 9.49
CA LEU A 138 6.77 -11.23 9.46
C LEU A 138 7.48 -11.51 10.81
N ASP A 139 6.78 -11.34 11.93
CA ASP A 139 7.36 -11.56 13.25
C ASP A 139 7.70 -13.05 13.44
N SER A 140 6.81 -13.97 13.04
CA SER A 140 7.11 -15.41 13.12
C SER A 140 8.29 -15.84 12.24
N TYR A 141 8.51 -15.14 11.11
CA TYR A 141 9.71 -15.32 10.28
C TYR A 141 10.97 -14.84 11.02
N ILE A 142 10.93 -13.62 11.57
CA ILE A 142 12.06 -13.02 12.29
C ILE A 142 12.45 -13.87 13.51
N GLU A 143 11.47 -14.31 14.30
CA GLU A 143 11.68 -15.12 15.49
C GLU A 143 12.39 -16.44 15.20
N LEU A 144 12.05 -17.11 14.07
CA LEU A 144 12.73 -18.35 13.71
C LEU A 144 14.24 -18.13 13.56
N PHE A 145 14.65 -17.10 12.84
CA PHE A 145 16.07 -16.81 12.61
C PHE A 145 16.76 -16.23 13.84
N ALA A 146 16.04 -15.44 14.66
CA ALA A 146 16.58 -14.91 15.91
C ALA A 146 16.95 -16.02 16.89
N ARG A 147 16.14 -17.07 17.01
CA ARG A 147 16.43 -18.24 17.86
C ARG A 147 17.72 -18.96 17.43
N ASP A 148 17.96 -19.05 16.13
CA ASP A 148 19.14 -19.70 15.55
C ASP A 148 20.36 -18.78 15.49
N LYS A 149 20.30 -17.58 16.06
CA LYS A 149 21.34 -16.53 15.96
C LYS A 149 21.75 -16.24 14.52
N ARG A 150 20.80 -16.23 13.59
CA ARG A 150 20.97 -15.93 12.16
C ARG A 150 20.30 -14.59 11.84
N CYS A 151 20.82 -13.85 10.86
CA CYS A 151 20.20 -12.60 10.44
C CYS A 151 18.99 -12.86 9.52
N PRO A 152 17.75 -12.54 9.93
CA PRO A 152 16.56 -12.74 9.11
C PRO A 152 16.60 -11.97 7.80
N TYR A 153 17.24 -10.78 7.80
CA TYR A 153 17.36 -9.91 6.63
C TYR A 153 18.21 -10.56 5.53
N TYR A 154 19.43 -11.00 5.84
CA TYR A 154 20.31 -11.60 4.85
C TYR A 154 19.82 -12.98 4.43
N ALA A 155 19.23 -13.76 5.34
CA ALA A 155 18.59 -15.02 5.01
C ALA A 155 17.49 -14.85 3.96
N ALA A 156 16.61 -13.87 4.14
CA ALA A 156 15.58 -13.59 3.16
C ALA A 156 16.17 -13.14 1.82
N LEU A 157 17.14 -12.20 1.81
CA LEU A 157 17.77 -11.73 0.58
C LEU A 157 18.40 -12.86 -0.26
N GLU A 158 19.09 -13.80 0.40
CA GLU A 158 19.71 -14.94 -0.29
C GLU A 158 18.67 -15.87 -0.91
N LEU A 159 17.54 -16.05 -0.22
CA LEU A 159 16.49 -16.96 -0.66
C LEU A 159 15.50 -16.34 -1.64
N LEU A 160 15.42 -14.99 -1.75
CA LEU A 160 14.48 -14.33 -2.66
C LEU A 160 14.59 -14.81 -4.12
N ARG A 161 15.81 -15.05 -4.60
CA ARG A 161 16.03 -15.54 -5.98
C ARG A 161 15.60 -16.99 -6.21
N LYS A 162 15.48 -17.77 -5.14
CA LYS A 162 15.10 -19.18 -5.15
C LYS A 162 13.63 -19.39 -4.78
N ALA A 163 12.99 -18.38 -4.21
CA ALA A 163 11.62 -18.47 -3.73
C ALA A 163 10.64 -18.74 -4.86
N ASP A 164 9.73 -19.69 -4.63
CA ASP A 164 8.58 -19.95 -5.50
C ASP A 164 7.55 -18.83 -5.36
N ILE A 165 7.39 -18.33 -4.13
CA ILE A 165 6.43 -17.28 -3.79
C ILE A 165 7.13 -16.19 -3.00
N ILE A 166 6.99 -14.94 -3.48
CA ILE A 166 7.49 -13.74 -2.82
C ILE A 166 6.30 -12.91 -2.36
N ILE A 167 6.30 -12.51 -1.08
CA ILE A 167 5.26 -11.65 -0.50
C ILE A 167 5.93 -10.41 0.07
N GLY A 168 5.63 -9.23 -0.47
CA GLY A 168 6.36 -8.02 -0.11
C GLY A 168 5.53 -6.74 -0.12
N THR A 169 6.22 -5.63 0.19
CA THR A 169 5.64 -4.30 0.08
C THR A 169 5.92 -3.68 -1.29
N HIS A 170 5.13 -2.66 -1.67
CA HIS A 170 5.30 -1.91 -2.91
C HIS A 170 6.72 -1.38 -3.11
N ASN A 171 7.48 -1.07 -2.04
CA ASN A 171 8.85 -0.59 -2.14
C ASN A 171 9.75 -1.54 -2.93
N TYR A 172 9.56 -2.86 -2.75
CA TYR A 172 10.31 -3.86 -3.54
C TYR A 172 9.95 -3.87 -5.02
N PHE A 173 8.78 -3.38 -5.38
CA PHE A 173 8.39 -3.19 -6.77
C PHE A 173 8.84 -1.85 -7.33
N ILE A 174 8.88 -0.79 -6.49
CA ILE A 174 9.20 0.58 -6.90
C ILE A 174 10.72 0.78 -7.03
N GLU A 175 11.51 0.37 -6.02
CA GLU A 175 12.96 0.59 -5.96
C GLU A 175 13.71 -0.44 -6.81
N SER A 176 14.45 0.01 -7.83
CA SER A 176 15.13 -0.90 -8.77
C SER A 176 16.19 -1.77 -8.08
N GLU A 177 16.98 -1.20 -7.16
CA GLU A 177 17.97 -1.97 -6.40
C GLU A 177 17.34 -3.11 -5.58
N LEU A 178 16.16 -2.89 -5.01
CA LEU A 178 15.44 -3.93 -4.27
C LEU A 178 14.80 -4.94 -5.21
N PHE A 179 14.26 -4.48 -6.33
CA PHE A 179 13.60 -5.34 -7.31
C PHE A 179 14.57 -6.32 -7.97
N GLU A 180 15.76 -5.89 -8.33
CA GLU A 180 16.81 -6.74 -8.91
C GLU A 180 17.21 -7.92 -8.01
N LYS A 181 17.08 -7.77 -6.69
CA LYS A 181 17.33 -8.86 -5.72
C LYS A 181 16.34 -10.01 -5.84
N LEU A 182 15.17 -9.77 -6.43
CA LEU A 182 14.13 -10.80 -6.62
C LEU A 182 14.48 -11.78 -7.75
N GLY A 183 15.30 -11.35 -8.73
CA GLY A 183 15.56 -12.12 -9.96
C GLY A 183 14.35 -12.15 -10.89
N LYS A 184 14.33 -13.09 -11.84
CA LYS A 184 13.21 -13.25 -12.79
C LYS A 184 11.96 -13.78 -12.09
N ILE A 185 10.80 -13.22 -12.40
CA ILE A 185 9.48 -13.57 -11.86
C ILE A 185 8.52 -13.81 -13.03
N ASP A 186 7.72 -14.87 -12.97
CA ASP A 186 6.72 -15.12 -14.02
C ASP A 186 5.52 -14.18 -13.88
N VAL A 187 5.01 -13.98 -12.68
CA VAL A 187 3.87 -13.10 -12.43
C VAL A 187 4.09 -12.27 -11.18
N ALA A 188 3.93 -10.95 -11.32
CA ALA A 188 3.87 -10.00 -10.20
C ALA A 188 2.45 -9.45 -10.08
N VAL A 189 1.84 -9.62 -8.92
CA VAL A 189 0.55 -9.00 -8.58
C VAL A 189 0.78 -7.85 -7.63
N ILE A 190 0.27 -6.68 -7.96
CA ILE A 190 0.31 -5.47 -7.14
C ILE A 190 -1.10 -5.19 -6.65
N ASP A 191 -1.35 -5.46 -5.37
CA ASP A 191 -2.64 -5.12 -4.73
C ASP A 191 -2.63 -3.66 -4.25
N GLU A 192 -3.78 -3.03 -4.21
CA GLU A 192 -3.94 -1.60 -3.98
C GLU A 192 -3.05 -0.72 -4.90
N ALA A 193 -2.99 -1.12 -6.19
CA ALA A 193 -2.11 -0.52 -7.20
C ALA A 193 -2.34 0.99 -7.43
N HIS A 194 -3.48 1.56 -6.99
CA HIS A 194 -3.70 3.01 -7.02
C HIS A 194 -2.62 3.79 -6.23
N ALA A 195 -1.99 3.16 -5.25
CA ALA A 195 -0.88 3.76 -4.50
C ALA A 195 0.38 3.97 -5.35
N LEU A 196 0.49 3.29 -6.50
CA LEU A 196 1.57 3.51 -7.47
C LEU A 196 1.30 4.71 -8.42
N LEU A 197 0.28 5.51 -8.18
CA LEU A 197 0.05 6.74 -8.96
C LEU A 197 1.16 7.76 -8.78
N VAL A 198 1.74 7.84 -7.57
CA VAL A 198 2.87 8.73 -7.25
C VAL A 198 3.95 7.91 -6.51
N PRO A 199 4.71 7.07 -7.23
CA PRO A 199 5.73 6.21 -6.63
C PRO A 199 7.00 7.03 -6.36
N LYS A 200 7.14 7.55 -5.13
CA LYS A 200 8.34 8.24 -4.70
C LYS A 200 9.47 7.24 -4.47
N THR A 201 10.63 7.54 -5.01
CA THR A 201 11.85 6.75 -4.82
C THR A 201 12.83 7.45 -3.89
N TYR A 202 12.72 8.77 -3.78
CA TYR A 202 13.55 9.58 -2.91
C TYR A 202 12.82 10.87 -2.50
N GLU A 203 13.08 11.30 -1.25
CA GLU A 203 12.71 12.61 -0.73
C GLU A 203 13.77 13.05 0.28
N GLY A 204 14.42 14.21 0.08
CA GLY A 204 15.45 14.69 0.96
C GLY A 204 15.74 16.19 0.84
N SER A 205 16.66 16.69 1.68
CA SER A 205 17.10 18.08 1.70
C SER A 205 18.14 18.34 0.61
N ILE A 206 17.96 19.42 -0.17
CA ILE A 206 18.95 19.87 -1.17
C ILE A 206 20.29 20.17 -0.50
N GLU A 207 20.30 20.84 0.66
CA GLU A 207 21.50 21.16 1.40
C GLU A 207 22.26 19.91 1.87
N ALA A 208 21.54 18.90 2.38
CA ALA A 208 22.15 17.65 2.81
C ALA A 208 22.78 16.89 1.63
N ILE A 209 22.11 16.91 0.46
CA ILE A 209 22.65 16.31 -0.78
C ILE A 209 23.92 17.02 -1.22
N GLU A 210 23.96 18.36 -1.19
CA GLU A 210 25.12 19.14 -1.61
C GLU A 210 26.31 18.90 -0.68
N ARG A 211 26.11 18.93 0.66
CA ARG A 211 27.17 18.57 1.62
C ARG A 211 27.63 17.13 1.44
N GLY A 212 26.69 16.20 1.26
CA GLY A 212 27.01 14.79 1.02
C GLY A 212 27.82 14.57 -0.26
N LYS A 213 27.56 15.37 -1.31
CA LYS A 213 28.35 15.35 -2.55
C LYS A 213 29.81 15.77 -2.35
N GLU A 214 30.08 16.73 -1.46
CA GLU A 214 31.45 17.12 -1.11
C GLU A 214 32.19 15.98 -0.39
N TYR A 215 31.55 15.33 0.58
CA TYR A 215 32.10 14.14 1.23
C TYR A 215 32.32 12.97 0.27
N ALA A 216 31.43 12.81 -0.72
CA ALA A 216 31.60 11.78 -1.74
C ALA A 216 32.84 12.03 -2.63
N ARG A 217 33.12 13.30 -2.97
CA ARG A 217 34.36 13.68 -3.68
C ARG A 217 35.60 13.36 -2.85
N ALA A 218 35.60 13.72 -1.55
CA ALA A 218 36.70 13.40 -0.66
C ALA A 218 36.92 11.88 -0.52
N ALA A 219 35.85 11.07 -0.50
CA ALA A 219 36.00 9.62 -0.54
C ALA A 219 36.63 9.10 -1.83
N ALA A 220 36.19 9.66 -2.96
CA ALA A 220 36.73 9.28 -4.27
C ALA A 220 38.23 9.64 -4.42
N GLU A 221 38.66 10.83 -3.97
CA GLU A 221 40.06 11.28 -3.94
C GLU A 221 40.95 10.35 -3.10
N GLN A 222 40.39 9.77 -2.03
CA GLN A 222 41.08 8.81 -1.16
C GLN A 222 40.97 7.36 -1.67
N GLY A 223 40.28 7.11 -2.79
CA GLY A 223 40.06 5.75 -3.30
C GLY A 223 39.20 4.87 -2.38
N ILE A 224 38.43 5.48 -1.47
CA ILE A 224 37.59 4.75 -0.49
C ILE A 224 36.19 4.58 -1.04
N PRO A 225 35.65 3.34 -1.12
CA PRO A 225 34.26 3.10 -1.51
C PRO A 225 33.30 3.84 -0.60
N LEU A 226 32.25 4.46 -1.17
CA LEU A 226 31.33 5.38 -0.49
C LEU A 226 30.73 4.77 0.80
N HIS A 227 30.28 3.52 0.74
CA HIS A 227 29.74 2.82 1.89
C HIS A 227 30.75 2.65 3.04
N LYS A 228 32.05 2.46 2.75
CA LYS A 228 33.10 2.39 3.77
C LYS A 228 33.40 3.77 4.37
N TYR A 229 33.33 4.81 3.54
CA TYR A 229 33.56 6.18 3.98
C TYR A 229 32.44 6.69 4.89
N ILE A 230 31.18 6.39 4.55
CA ILE A 230 30.01 6.65 5.44
C ILE A 230 30.23 6.06 6.83
N VAL A 231 30.78 4.87 6.87
CA VAL A 231 31.11 4.16 8.10
C VAL A 231 32.20 4.82 8.91
N ALA A 232 33.28 5.18 8.24
CA ALA A 232 34.40 5.85 8.90
C ALA A 232 33.94 7.20 9.48
N LEU A 233 33.21 8.00 8.71
CA LEU A 233 32.63 9.26 9.17
C LEU A 233 31.64 9.06 10.33
N GLY A 234 30.81 8.03 10.31
CA GLY A 234 29.84 7.77 11.37
C GLY A 234 30.45 7.51 12.75
N LYS A 235 31.74 7.15 12.80
CA LYS A 235 32.49 6.98 14.06
C LYS A 235 32.98 8.31 14.64
N THR A 236 33.16 9.33 13.82
CA THR A 236 33.76 10.62 14.19
C THR A 236 32.74 11.77 14.10
N ASP A 237 31.92 11.78 13.04
CA ASP A 237 30.93 12.80 12.76
C ASP A 237 29.66 12.17 12.15
N THR A 238 28.67 11.99 13.00
CA THR A 238 27.38 11.39 12.61
C THR A 238 26.59 12.25 11.64
N ASN A 239 26.73 13.58 11.67
CA ASN A 239 25.99 14.48 10.79
C ASN A 239 26.55 14.40 9.37
N SER A 240 27.86 14.45 9.21
CA SER A 240 28.51 14.28 7.90
C SER A 240 28.25 12.89 7.29
N ALA A 241 28.26 11.84 8.12
CA ALA A 241 27.89 10.50 7.68
C ALA A 241 26.42 10.42 7.22
N ARG A 242 25.51 11.15 7.88
CA ARG A 242 24.11 11.24 7.49
C ARG A 242 23.95 11.97 6.16
N ASP A 243 24.61 13.12 5.97
CA ASP A 243 24.53 13.87 4.71
C ASP A 243 25.09 13.06 3.54
N LEU A 244 26.21 12.35 3.74
CA LEU A 244 26.80 11.47 2.73
C LEU A 244 25.86 10.31 2.38
N ALA A 245 25.20 9.75 3.32
CA ALA A 245 24.23 8.68 3.11
C ALA A 245 22.93 9.16 2.44
N GLU A 246 22.53 10.39 2.70
CA GLU A 246 21.45 11.07 2.00
C GLU A 246 21.82 11.20 0.50
N TYR A 247 23.05 11.65 0.19
CA TYR A 247 23.58 11.71 -1.16
C TYR A 247 23.64 10.33 -1.83
N ASP A 248 24.14 9.30 -1.12
CA ASP A 248 24.18 7.91 -1.64
C ASP A 248 22.77 7.41 -2.00
N SER A 249 21.79 7.68 -1.14
CA SER A 249 20.40 7.34 -1.39
C SER A 249 19.83 8.09 -2.59
N TYR A 250 20.16 9.37 -2.73
CA TYR A 250 19.73 10.20 -3.85
C TYR A 250 20.29 9.71 -5.19
N ILE A 251 21.59 9.39 -5.28
CA ILE A 251 22.19 8.94 -6.55
C ILE A 251 21.68 7.58 -6.99
N LYS A 252 21.32 6.71 -6.05
CA LYS A 252 20.77 5.37 -6.33
C LYS A 252 19.28 5.36 -6.67
N ALA A 253 18.56 6.42 -6.32
CA ALA A 253 17.14 6.47 -6.58
C ALA A 253 16.84 6.78 -8.04
N ASP A 254 15.95 5.99 -8.65
CA ASP A 254 15.46 6.20 -10.01
C ASP A 254 14.34 7.24 -10.07
N GLY A 255 14.07 7.72 -11.29
CA GLY A 255 12.92 8.56 -11.57
C GLY A 255 13.26 9.99 -11.97
N ILE A 256 12.23 10.77 -12.20
CA ILE A 256 12.35 12.18 -12.54
C ILE A 256 12.57 13.02 -11.28
N GLU A 257 13.43 14.00 -11.41
CA GLU A 257 13.76 14.92 -10.33
C GLU A 257 12.78 16.10 -10.29
N ILE A 258 12.28 16.37 -9.10
CA ILE A 258 11.37 17.50 -8.83
C ILE A 258 11.95 18.32 -7.69
N LYS A 259 12.34 19.58 -8.02
CA LYS A 259 12.84 20.54 -7.03
C LYS A 259 11.70 21.36 -6.45
N LEU A 260 11.68 21.41 -5.12
CA LEU A 260 10.81 22.25 -4.33
C LEU A 260 11.65 23.09 -3.38
N LYS A 261 11.04 24.10 -2.73
CA LYS A 261 11.75 24.98 -1.79
C LYS A 261 12.47 24.16 -0.71
N GLY A 262 13.80 24.08 -0.80
CA GLY A 262 14.67 23.36 0.13
C GLY A 262 14.64 21.83 0.06
N LYS A 263 13.78 21.25 -0.79
CA LYS A 263 13.63 19.78 -0.93
C LYS A 263 13.84 19.32 -2.36
N LEU A 264 14.32 18.10 -2.50
CA LEU A 264 14.43 17.38 -3.75
C LEU A 264 13.71 16.04 -3.63
N ILE A 265 12.89 15.75 -4.64
CA ILE A 265 12.11 14.51 -4.69
C ILE A 265 12.41 13.84 -6.01
N LYS A 266 12.55 12.51 -5.98
CA LYS A 266 12.50 11.71 -7.20
C LYS A 266 11.23 10.87 -7.23
N VAL A 267 10.59 10.87 -8.39
CA VAL A 267 9.35 10.13 -8.63
C VAL A 267 9.52 9.27 -9.85
N TYR A 268 9.26 8.00 -9.74
CA TYR A 268 9.22 7.12 -10.90
C TYR A 268 7.94 7.37 -11.68
N LEU A 269 8.03 7.56 -12.99
CA LEU A 269 6.80 7.63 -13.80
C LEU A 269 6.15 6.24 -13.84
N PRO A 270 4.87 6.10 -13.51
CA PRO A 270 4.22 4.78 -13.48
C PRO A 270 4.39 3.96 -14.75
N LYS A 271 4.28 4.58 -15.94
CA LYS A 271 4.52 3.90 -17.24
C LYS A 271 5.95 3.35 -17.37
N ASP A 272 6.94 4.12 -16.91
CA ASP A 272 8.34 3.72 -16.99
C ASP A 272 8.64 2.63 -15.97
N LEU A 273 8.08 2.75 -14.75
CA LEU A 273 8.14 1.71 -13.75
C LEU A 273 7.61 0.37 -14.30
N ILE A 274 6.43 0.36 -14.91
CA ILE A 274 5.84 -0.86 -15.47
C ILE A 274 6.73 -1.40 -16.61
N ARG A 275 7.17 -0.55 -17.53
CA ARG A 275 8.05 -0.95 -18.63
C ARG A 275 9.34 -1.60 -18.15
N ASP A 276 10.00 -0.98 -17.17
CA ASP A 276 11.28 -1.46 -16.67
C ASP A 276 11.11 -2.77 -15.87
N ARG A 277 10.00 -2.94 -15.15
CA ARG A 277 9.70 -4.20 -14.44
C ARG A 277 9.39 -5.35 -15.40
N LEU A 278 8.82 -5.07 -16.57
CA LEU A 278 8.58 -6.10 -17.62
C LEU A 278 9.86 -6.72 -18.18
N GLN A 279 11.04 -6.14 -17.95
CA GLN A 279 12.31 -6.76 -18.32
C GLN A 279 12.62 -8.02 -17.49
N ASN A 280 12.11 -8.09 -16.24
CA ASN A 280 12.36 -9.17 -15.31
C ASN A 280 11.07 -9.89 -14.85
N VAL A 281 9.90 -9.44 -15.30
CA VAL A 281 8.59 -10.04 -15.00
C VAL A 281 7.86 -10.32 -16.30
N ASN A 282 7.42 -11.55 -16.50
CA ASN A 282 6.70 -11.89 -17.73
C ASN A 282 5.30 -11.25 -17.74
N ARG A 283 4.69 -11.07 -16.54
CA ARG A 283 3.34 -10.54 -16.44
C ARG A 283 3.14 -9.73 -15.17
N ILE A 284 2.56 -8.53 -15.29
CA ILE A 284 2.24 -7.62 -14.20
C ILE A 284 0.72 -7.45 -14.10
N ILE A 285 0.16 -7.67 -12.94
CA ILE A 285 -1.25 -7.53 -12.64
C ILE A 285 -1.43 -6.45 -11.57
N LEU A 286 -2.11 -5.36 -11.94
CA LEU A 286 -2.39 -4.21 -11.10
C LEU A 286 -3.83 -4.28 -10.61
N MET A 287 -4.05 -4.54 -9.32
CA MET A 287 -5.39 -4.67 -8.75
C MET A 287 -5.71 -3.54 -7.78
N SER A 288 -6.90 -3.01 -7.84
CA SER A 288 -7.46 -2.16 -6.77
C SER A 288 -8.97 -1.98 -6.92
N SER A 289 -9.63 -1.59 -5.84
CA SER A 289 -11.02 -1.12 -5.88
C SER A 289 -11.14 0.31 -6.42
N THR A 290 -10.05 1.05 -6.47
CA THR A 290 -10.02 2.50 -6.68
C THR A 290 -9.23 2.94 -7.91
N LEU A 291 -9.06 2.05 -8.91
CA LEU A 291 -8.56 2.40 -10.23
C LEU A 291 -9.63 3.19 -11.01
N TYR A 292 -9.96 4.38 -10.53
CA TYR A 292 -10.98 5.24 -11.09
C TYR A 292 -10.49 6.69 -11.19
N PRO A 293 -10.67 7.38 -12.32
CA PRO A 293 -11.24 6.91 -13.61
C PRO A 293 -10.38 5.84 -14.28
N SER A 294 -11.00 4.77 -14.77
CA SER A 294 -10.26 3.59 -15.25
C SER A 294 -9.36 3.88 -16.45
N ASN A 295 -9.84 4.70 -17.40
CA ASN A 295 -9.04 5.10 -18.57
C ASN A 295 -7.84 5.96 -18.16
N PHE A 296 -7.99 6.83 -17.17
CA PHE A 296 -6.88 7.60 -16.62
C PHE A 296 -5.78 6.68 -16.07
N PHE A 297 -6.13 5.71 -15.23
CA PHE A 297 -5.16 4.76 -14.70
C PHE A 297 -4.52 3.92 -15.78
N LYS A 298 -5.29 3.44 -16.78
CA LYS A 298 -4.72 2.74 -17.91
C LYS A 298 -3.66 3.59 -18.61
N THR A 299 -3.97 4.85 -18.94
CA THR A 299 -3.02 5.76 -19.59
C THR A 299 -1.78 6.01 -18.74
N ILE A 300 -1.94 6.25 -17.43
CA ILE A 300 -0.82 6.54 -16.53
C ILE A 300 0.13 5.33 -16.40
N PHE A 301 -0.40 4.12 -16.30
CA PHE A 301 0.42 2.92 -16.14
C PHE A 301 1.01 2.38 -17.44
N THR A 302 0.37 2.62 -18.56
CA THR A 302 0.83 2.05 -19.86
C THR A 302 1.45 3.08 -20.80
N GLY A 303 1.19 4.36 -20.58
CA GLY A 303 1.59 5.43 -21.51
C GLY A 303 1.02 5.25 -22.91
N ASN A 304 -0.06 4.46 -23.07
CA ASN A 304 -0.64 4.01 -24.34
C ASN A 304 0.30 3.22 -25.26
N ALA A 305 1.52 2.92 -24.81
CA ALA A 305 2.53 2.16 -25.55
C ALA A 305 2.57 0.68 -25.14
N ILE A 306 2.15 0.37 -23.91
CA ILE A 306 2.10 -1.00 -23.40
C ILE A 306 0.70 -1.56 -23.66
N ASP A 307 0.64 -2.71 -24.33
CA ASP A 307 -0.62 -3.42 -24.57
C ASP A 307 -1.12 -4.03 -23.24
N ALA A 308 -2.29 -3.57 -22.80
CA ALA A 308 -2.84 -3.93 -21.50
C ALA A 308 -4.35 -4.10 -21.53
N ASP A 309 -4.81 -5.11 -20.80
CA ASP A 309 -6.24 -5.28 -20.50
C ASP A 309 -6.66 -4.42 -19.32
N MET A 310 -7.87 -3.87 -19.40
CA MET A 310 -8.55 -3.21 -18.30
C MET A 310 -9.84 -3.92 -17.98
N ILE A 311 -9.87 -4.64 -16.89
CA ILE A 311 -11.03 -5.42 -16.45
C ILE A 311 -11.73 -4.67 -15.32
N ILE A 312 -12.99 -4.37 -15.55
CA ILE A 312 -13.81 -3.59 -14.62
C ILE A 312 -14.91 -4.49 -14.11
N ILE A 313 -14.84 -4.82 -12.82
CA ILE A 313 -15.93 -5.46 -12.12
C ILE A 313 -16.77 -4.35 -11.48
N PRO A 314 -18.08 -4.29 -11.78
CA PRO A 314 -18.96 -3.21 -11.32
C PRO A 314 -18.97 -3.07 -9.79
N GLY A 315 -19.28 -1.85 -9.34
CA GLY A 315 -19.32 -1.49 -7.92
C GLY A 315 -17.97 -1.10 -7.33
N LEU A 316 -18.03 -0.41 -6.21
CA LEU A 316 -16.85 -0.04 -5.41
C LEU A 316 -16.72 -0.88 -4.15
N ILE A 317 -17.81 -1.46 -3.68
CA ILE A 317 -17.91 -2.19 -2.41
C ILE A 317 -18.71 -3.47 -2.64
N SER A 318 -18.24 -4.58 -2.11
CA SER A 318 -18.98 -5.85 -2.06
C SER A 318 -19.46 -6.14 -0.64
N GLY A 319 -20.46 -7.00 -0.52
CA GLY A 319 -20.99 -7.47 0.76
C GLY A 319 -22.35 -6.85 1.12
N ARG A 320 -22.92 -7.31 2.23
CA ARG A 320 -24.28 -6.94 2.68
C ARG A 320 -24.28 -5.57 3.37
N ARG A 321 -24.21 -4.49 2.56
CA ARG A 321 -24.26 -3.12 3.06
C ARG A 321 -25.38 -2.34 2.39
N LYS A 322 -26.25 -1.77 3.19
CA LYS A 322 -27.27 -0.83 2.72
C LYS A 322 -26.67 0.57 2.68
N LEU A 323 -26.48 1.11 1.48
CA LEU A 323 -26.02 2.47 1.28
C LEU A 323 -27.22 3.44 1.26
N ILE A 324 -27.15 4.45 2.10
CA ILE A 324 -28.17 5.51 2.19
C ILE A 324 -27.47 6.84 1.91
N ILE A 325 -27.88 7.51 0.84
CA ILE A 325 -27.43 8.85 0.49
C ILE A 325 -28.64 9.78 0.66
N PRO A 326 -28.79 10.43 1.81
CA PRO A 326 -29.92 11.31 2.04
C PRO A 326 -29.83 12.54 1.12
N ARG A 327 -30.98 13.01 0.64
CA ARG A 327 -31.02 14.29 -0.07
C ARG A 327 -30.73 15.41 0.91
N THR A 328 -29.64 16.12 0.69
CA THR A 328 -29.20 17.19 1.59
C THR A 328 -28.42 18.25 0.81
N ASN A 329 -28.46 19.49 1.29
CA ASN A 329 -27.62 20.59 0.82
C ASN A 329 -26.35 20.75 1.68
N LEU A 330 -26.17 19.88 2.70
CA LEU A 330 -25.01 19.92 3.58
C LEU A 330 -23.74 19.53 2.85
N SER A 331 -22.68 20.29 3.08
CA SER A 331 -21.34 19.97 2.56
C SER A 331 -20.29 20.54 3.50
N LEU A 332 -19.27 19.74 3.81
CA LEU A 332 -18.11 20.16 4.58
C LEU A 332 -16.98 20.69 3.68
N SER A 333 -17.29 21.08 2.43
CA SER A 333 -16.35 21.82 1.60
C SER A 333 -15.97 23.15 2.26
N TYR A 334 -14.75 23.63 2.01
CA TYR A 334 -14.26 24.86 2.61
C TYR A 334 -15.23 26.06 2.43
N ALA A 335 -15.83 26.17 1.26
CA ALA A 335 -16.76 27.27 0.92
C ALA A 335 -18.13 27.20 1.63
N LYS A 336 -18.55 26.02 2.11
CA LYS A 336 -19.86 25.79 2.74
C LYS A 336 -19.78 25.45 4.23
N ARG A 337 -18.58 25.29 4.76
CA ARG A 337 -18.35 24.96 6.16
C ARG A 337 -18.51 26.19 7.05
N ASN A 338 -19.56 26.17 7.85
CA ASN A 338 -19.82 27.18 8.88
C ASN A 338 -20.48 26.51 10.08
N GLU A 339 -20.70 27.25 11.15
CA GLU A 339 -21.26 26.75 12.40
C GLU A 339 -22.63 26.07 12.21
N LYS A 340 -23.52 26.67 11.42
CA LYS A 340 -24.84 26.10 11.12
C LYS A 340 -24.74 24.75 10.41
N THR A 341 -23.78 24.63 9.48
CA THR A 341 -23.52 23.38 8.77
C THR A 341 -23.04 22.30 9.73
N LEU A 342 -22.09 22.64 10.62
CA LEU A 342 -21.55 21.68 11.61
C LEU A 342 -22.60 21.22 12.59
N LEU A 343 -23.46 22.13 13.09
CA LEU A 343 -24.58 21.80 13.94
C LEU A 343 -25.57 20.85 13.24
N ALA A 344 -25.94 21.14 11.99
CA ALA A 344 -26.82 20.29 11.20
C ALA A 344 -26.26 18.87 10.99
N TYR A 345 -24.94 18.73 10.80
CA TYR A 345 -24.28 17.42 10.75
C TYR A 345 -24.40 16.69 12.10
N ALA A 346 -24.16 17.39 13.22
CA ALA A 346 -24.25 16.80 14.55
C ALA A 346 -25.70 16.34 14.86
N GLU A 347 -26.70 17.13 14.54
CA GLU A 347 -28.12 16.78 14.68
C GLU A 347 -28.47 15.55 13.83
N MET A 348 -28.01 15.49 12.58
CA MET A 348 -28.28 14.38 11.69
C MET A 348 -27.61 13.08 12.19
N ILE A 349 -26.37 13.16 12.69
CA ILE A 349 -25.65 12.05 13.31
C ILE A 349 -26.42 11.52 14.53
N LYS A 350 -26.89 12.42 15.41
CA LYS A 350 -27.67 12.07 16.59
C LYS A 350 -28.99 11.39 16.24
N ASN A 351 -29.69 11.90 15.23
CA ASN A 351 -30.95 11.31 14.77
C ASN A 351 -30.73 9.89 14.22
N ILE A 352 -29.72 9.67 13.39
CA ILE A 352 -29.37 8.34 12.84
C ILE A 352 -29.00 7.38 13.98
N GLN A 353 -28.19 7.81 14.96
CA GLN A 353 -27.82 6.98 16.10
C GLN A 353 -29.06 6.60 16.94
N THR A 354 -29.98 7.54 17.16
CA THR A 354 -31.21 7.30 17.93
C THR A 354 -32.16 6.36 17.19
N GLU A 355 -32.26 6.48 15.86
CA GLU A 355 -33.07 5.63 14.99
C GLU A 355 -32.65 4.16 15.05
N HIS A 356 -31.35 3.93 14.88
CA HIS A 356 -30.81 2.56 14.78
C HIS A 356 -30.50 1.91 16.12
N ARG A 357 -30.17 2.70 17.16
CA ARG A 357 -29.74 2.20 18.49
C ARG A 357 -28.57 1.19 18.43
N GLU A 358 -27.74 1.29 17.41
CA GLU A 358 -26.60 0.40 17.15
C GLU A 358 -25.29 1.15 17.31
N LYS A 359 -24.21 0.42 17.60
CA LYS A 359 -22.86 1.01 17.62
C LYS A 359 -22.53 1.65 16.29
N THR A 360 -22.17 2.92 16.33
CA THR A 360 -22.03 3.79 15.16
C THR A 360 -20.63 4.35 15.03
N LEU A 361 -20.04 4.25 13.83
CA LEU A 361 -18.80 4.92 13.45
C LEU A 361 -19.11 6.17 12.63
N VAL A 362 -18.53 7.30 12.99
CA VAL A 362 -18.61 8.55 12.22
C VAL A 362 -17.23 8.88 11.66
N PHE A 363 -17.13 8.96 10.34
CA PHE A 363 -15.91 9.33 9.65
C PHE A 363 -15.97 10.76 9.14
N CYS A 364 -15.04 11.60 9.59
CA CYS A 364 -14.94 13.01 9.21
C CYS A 364 -13.76 13.24 8.26
N PRO A 365 -13.80 14.26 7.38
CA PRO A 365 -12.73 14.57 6.43
C PRO A 365 -11.38 14.96 7.07
N SER A 366 -11.40 15.56 8.27
CA SER A 366 -10.20 15.99 8.99
C SER A 366 -10.39 15.95 10.50
N ASN A 367 -9.29 15.94 11.25
CA ASN A 367 -9.31 16.03 12.72
C ASN A 367 -9.96 17.31 13.23
N GLU A 368 -9.80 18.43 12.53
CA GLU A 368 -10.43 19.69 12.85
C GLU A 368 -11.97 19.56 12.80
N ILE A 369 -12.50 19.04 11.69
CA ILE A 369 -13.94 18.82 11.50
C ILE A 369 -14.48 17.80 12.52
N ALA A 370 -13.72 16.74 12.79
CA ALA A 370 -14.10 15.75 13.78
C ALA A 370 -14.26 16.37 15.17
N ARG A 371 -13.32 17.23 15.61
CA ARG A 371 -13.40 17.94 16.88
C ARG A 371 -14.59 18.89 16.95
N GLU A 372 -14.85 19.64 15.89
CA GLU A 372 -15.95 20.59 15.84
C GLU A 372 -17.32 19.89 15.92
N ILE A 373 -17.54 18.82 15.16
CA ILE A 373 -18.78 18.03 15.23
C ILE A 373 -18.90 17.35 16.60
N ALA A 374 -17.81 16.82 17.15
CA ALA A 374 -17.79 16.16 18.45
C ALA A 374 -18.22 17.08 19.60
N LYS A 375 -17.87 18.38 19.57
CA LYS A 375 -18.32 19.37 20.57
C LYS A 375 -19.84 19.42 20.67
N TYR A 376 -20.57 19.46 19.55
CA TYR A 376 -22.03 19.48 19.54
C TYR A 376 -22.64 18.15 20.01
N LEU A 377 -21.91 17.04 19.86
CA LEU A 377 -22.33 15.73 20.33
C LEU A 377 -21.87 15.41 21.76
N LYS A 378 -21.13 16.34 22.42
CA LYS A 378 -20.53 16.17 23.75
C LYS A 378 -19.65 14.90 23.82
N LYS A 379 -18.83 14.70 22.81
CA LYS A 379 -17.89 13.57 22.63
C LYS A 379 -16.50 14.06 22.31
N GLU A 380 -15.51 13.16 22.40
CA GLU A 380 -14.15 13.40 21.91
C GLU A 380 -13.88 12.50 20.71
N PRO A 381 -13.19 13.01 19.68
CA PRO A 381 -12.74 12.16 18.58
C PRO A 381 -11.70 11.16 19.05
N THR A 382 -11.83 9.91 18.61
CA THR A 382 -10.91 8.84 19.01
C THR A 382 -10.66 7.85 17.87
N ASP A 383 -9.53 7.17 17.90
CA ASP A 383 -9.23 6.00 17.08
C ASP A 383 -9.33 4.68 17.87
N GLU A 384 -9.93 4.72 19.06
CA GLU A 384 -10.19 3.55 19.90
C GLU A 384 -11.67 3.13 19.77
N LEU A 385 -11.90 1.83 19.69
CA LEU A 385 -13.24 1.25 19.64
C LEU A 385 -13.72 0.91 21.06
N GLY A 386 -15.01 0.96 21.28
CA GLY A 386 -15.62 0.58 22.58
C GLY A 386 -16.90 1.33 22.87
N GLU A 387 -16.98 2.60 22.53
CA GLU A 387 -18.17 3.42 22.72
C GLU A 387 -19.27 3.12 21.70
N ASP A 388 -20.50 3.49 22.01
CA ASP A 388 -21.64 3.34 21.10
C ASP A 388 -21.58 4.30 19.91
N LEU A 389 -20.92 5.46 20.09
CA LEU A 389 -20.65 6.44 19.04
C LEU A 389 -19.18 6.79 19.06
N VAL A 390 -18.47 6.41 18.01
CA VAL A 390 -17.05 6.73 17.79
C VAL A 390 -16.93 7.71 16.64
N ILE A 391 -16.28 8.85 16.88
CA ILE A 391 -16.00 9.87 15.87
C ILE A 391 -14.52 9.81 15.53
N THR A 392 -14.20 9.56 14.27
CA THR A 392 -12.83 9.42 13.75
C THR A 392 -12.68 10.09 12.39
N VAL A 393 -11.55 9.89 11.72
CA VAL A 393 -11.26 10.46 10.40
C VAL A 393 -11.07 9.39 9.33
N PHE A 394 -11.35 9.74 8.06
CA PHE A 394 -11.26 8.81 6.93
C PHE A 394 -9.88 8.17 6.74
N ARG A 395 -8.79 8.85 7.12
CA ARG A 395 -7.42 8.34 7.03
C ARG A 395 -6.81 8.03 8.38
N GLY A 396 -7.67 7.78 9.40
CA GLY A 396 -7.28 7.38 10.74
C GLY A 396 -7.05 5.87 10.86
N LYS A 397 -6.56 5.44 12.02
CA LYS A 397 -6.23 4.03 12.29
C LYS A 397 -7.42 3.08 12.08
N ILE A 398 -8.64 3.53 12.43
CA ILE A 398 -9.86 2.72 12.23
C ILE A 398 -10.11 2.52 10.74
N ALA A 399 -10.09 3.59 9.94
CA ALA A 399 -10.32 3.49 8.49
C ALA A 399 -9.26 2.64 7.79
N GLU A 400 -7.99 2.69 8.22
CA GLU A 400 -6.87 2.03 7.55
C GLU A 400 -6.62 0.59 8.01
N GLY A 401 -7.26 0.10 9.09
CA GLY A 401 -6.97 -1.30 9.39
C GLY A 401 -7.45 -1.87 10.72
N ILE A 402 -8.10 -1.13 11.61
CA ILE A 402 -8.69 -1.71 12.81
C ILE A 402 -9.96 -2.48 12.42
N ASP A 403 -10.13 -3.68 12.93
CA ASP A 403 -11.37 -4.44 12.75
C ASP A 403 -12.46 -3.86 13.67
N ALA A 404 -13.50 -3.30 13.06
CA ALA A 404 -14.61 -2.69 13.78
C ALA A 404 -15.79 -3.66 13.93
N THR A 405 -15.51 -4.91 14.26
CA THR A 405 -16.56 -5.90 14.54
C THR A 405 -17.49 -5.41 15.66
N GLY A 406 -18.80 -5.52 15.45
CA GLY A 406 -19.82 -5.04 16.36
C GLY A 406 -20.36 -3.64 16.05
N TYR A 407 -19.75 -2.91 15.10
CA TYR A 407 -20.33 -1.67 14.60
C TYR A 407 -21.13 -1.94 13.33
N LYS A 408 -22.45 -1.65 13.38
CA LYS A 408 -23.37 -1.93 12.27
C LYS A 408 -23.68 -0.69 11.44
N VAL A 409 -23.54 0.50 12.01
CA VAL A 409 -23.83 1.77 11.34
C VAL A 409 -22.52 2.54 11.11
N ALA A 410 -22.33 3.04 9.90
CA ALA A 410 -21.28 3.99 9.58
C ALA A 410 -21.86 5.26 8.95
N ILE A 411 -21.40 6.40 9.40
CA ILE A 411 -21.81 7.71 8.89
C ILE A 411 -20.58 8.41 8.29
N MET A 412 -20.63 8.63 7.00
CA MET A 412 -19.64 9.45 6.29
C MET A 412 -20.09 10.91 6.37
N ALA A 413 -19.55 11.65 7.33
CA ALA A 413 -19.88 13.05 7.53
C ALA A 413 -19.02 13.90 6.57
N GLY A 414 -19.53 14.11 5.36
CA GLY A 414 -18.83 14.74 4.27
C GLY A 414 -18.01 13.76 3.41
N LEU A 415 -17.46 14.25 2.29
CA LEU A 415 -16.59 13.48 1.40
C LEU A 415 -15.11 13.80 1.65
N PRO A 416 -14.23 12.79 1.70
CA PRO A 416 -12.80 12.94 2.05
C PRO A 416 -11.94 13.40 0.87
N PHE A 417 -12.26 14.52 0.24
CA PHE A 417 -11.39 15.09 -0.78
C PHE A 417 -10.02 15.42 -0.18
N PRO A 418 -8.92 15.04 -0.84
CA PRO A 418 -7.59 15.36 -0.35
C PRO A 418 -7.34 16.86 -0.47
N ARG A 419 -6.54 17.40 0.45
CA ARG A 419 -5.86 18.66 0.22
C ARG A 419 -4.61 18.35 -0.60
N ILE A 420 -4.53 18.90 -1.80
CA ILE A 420 -3.33 18.78 -2.63
C ILE A 420 -2.27 19.69 -2.01
N ASP A 421 -1.20 19.09 -1.50
CA ASP A 421 -0.03 19.84 -1.03
C ASP A 421 0.82 20.31 -2.22
N PRO A 422 1.70 21.32 -2.02
CA PRO A 422 2.52 21.88 -3.11
C PRO A 422 3.41 20.84 -3.82
N GLU A 423 3.80 19.80 -3.10
CA GLU A 423 4.61 18.70 -3.62
C GLU A 423 3.81 17.85 -4.60
N THR A 424 2.67 17.36 -4.17
CA THR A 424 1.74 16.61 -5.02
C THR A 424 1.31 17.43 -6.23
N GLU A 425 1.03 18.73 -6.04
CA GLU A 425 0.69 19.63 -7.14
C GLU A 425 1.80 19.69 -8.19
N LYS A 426 3.06 19.85 -7.78
CA LYS A 426 4.20 19.90 -8.69
C LYS A 426 4.39 18.58 -9.44
N ILE A 427 4.18 17.45 -8.76
CA ILE A 427 4.22 16.12 -9.39
C ILE A 427 3.14 15.99 -10.47
N LEU A 428 1.90 16.38 -10.16
CA LEU A 428 0.78 16.32 -11.11
C LEU A 428 0.99 17.24 -12.31
N GLN A 429 1.55 18.45 -12.10
CA GLN A 429 1.96 19.34 -13.19
C GLN A 429 3.03 18.71 -14.09
N THR A 430 3.98 18.03 -13.50
CA THR A 430 5.02 17.32 -14.26
C THR A 430 4.42 16.18 -15.07
N TYR A 431 3.49 15.41 -14.47
CA TYR A 431 2.75 14.36 -15.16
C TYR A 431 1.92 14.91 -16.32
N SER A 432 1.22 16.03 -16.13
CA SER A 432 0.46 16.70 -17.19
C SER A 432 1.31 16.93 -18.45
N LYS A 433 2.52 17.47 -18.27
CA LYS A 433 3.47 17.72 -19.36
C LYS A 433 3.94 16.44 -20.04
N ILE A 434 4.32 15.42 -19.26
CA ILE A 434 4.90 14.18 -19.78
C ILE A 434 3.86 13.29 -20.47
N TYR A 435 2.67 13.17 -19.88
CA TYR A 435 1.57 12.36 -20.43
C TYR A 435 0.72 13.12 -21.44
N LYS A 436 0.96 14.43 -21.61
CA LYS A 436 0.15 15.34 -22.47
C LYS A 436 -1.34 15.29 -22.12
N ILE A 437 -1.64 15.27 -20.82
CA ILE A 437 -2.99 15.32 -20.26
C ILE A 437 -3.21 16.71 -19.68
N ASP A 438 -4.38 17.29 -19.87
CA ASP A 438 -4.73 18.58 -19.29
C ASP A 438 -4.51 18.59 -17.76
N GLU A 439 -3.91 19.67 -17.23
CA GLU A 439 -3.54 19.77 -15.81
C GLU A 439 -4.77 19.69 -14.88
N LYS A 440 -5.88 20.29 -15.30
CA LYS A 440 -7.13 20.23 -14.55
C LYS A 440 -7.67 18.82 -14.51
N ALA A 441 -7.67 18.12 -15.66
CA ALA A 441 -8.13 16.74 -15.75
C ALA A 441 -7.31 15.77 -14.88
N ILE A 442 -5.97 15.94 -14.83
CA ILE A 442 -5.12 15.08 -14.01
C ILE A 442 -5.33 15.33 -12.50
N LYS A 443 -5.50 16.62 -12.11
CA LYS A 443 -5.83 16.99 -10.73
C LYS A 443 -7.21 16.46 -10.30
N GLU A 444 -8.20 16.56 -11.16
CA GLU A 444 -9.55 16.01 -10.92
C GLU A 444 -9.52 14.50 -10.77
N ALA A 445 -8.81 13.78 -11.64
CA ALA A 445 -8.66 12.33 -11.55
C ALA A 445 -7.93 11.89 -10.25
N TYR A 446 -6.87 12.59 -9.86
CA TYR A 446 -6.17 12.37 -8.60
C TYR A 446 -7.08 12.60 -7.39
N ASN A 447 -7.79 13.72 -7.35
CA ASN A 447 -8.71 14.07 -6.26
C ASN A 447 -9.82 13.03 -6.12
N LEU A 448 -10.41 12.62 -7.26
CA LEU A 448 -11.50 11.65 -7.28
C LEU A 448 -11.02 10.26 -6.83
N SER A 449 -9.89 9.80 -7.35
CA SER A 449 -9.28 8.52 -6.94
C SER A 449 -8.95 8.50 -5.44
N SER A 450 -8.32 9.55 -4.94
CA SER A 450 -7.93 9.67 -3.53
C SER A 450 -9.16 9.74 -2.59
N MET A 451 -10.20 10.48 -2.99
CA MET A 451 -11.46 10.57 -2.25
C MET A 451 -12.17 9.21 -2.22
N ILE A 452 -12.32 8.55 -3.37
CA ILE A 452 -12.95 7.22 -3.47
C ILE A 452 -12.17 6.20 -2.62
N SER A 453 -10.84 6.23 -2.66
CA SER A 453 -10.01 5.32 -1.87
C SER A 453 -10.30 5.44 -0.37
N ALA A 454 -10.28 6.66 0.17
CA ALA A 454 -10.54 6.89 1.57
C ALA A 454 -11.98 6.53 1.96
N LEU A 455 -12.96 6.85 1.10
CA LEU A 455 -14.37 6.53 1.32
C LEU A 455 -14.61 5.03 1.36
N VAL A 456 -14.10 4.29 0.38
CA VAL A 456 -14.26 2.83 0.26
C VAL A 456 -13.59 2.11 1.44
N GLN A 457 -12.43 2.56 1.88
CA GLN A 457 -11.75 2.01 3.06
C GLN A 457 -12.59 2.19 4.32
N ALA A 458 -13.16 3.37 4.55
CA ALA A 458 -14.02 3.65 5.69
C ALA A 458 -15.32 2.82 5.66
N ILE A 459 -16.01 2.77 4.51
CA ILE A 459 -17.21 1.95 4.32
C ILE A 459 -16.92 0.47 4.58
N GLY A 460 -15.73 0.01 4.17
CA GLY A 460 -15.29 -1.37 4.38
C GLY A 460 -15.14 -1.80 5.83
N ARG A 461 -15.30 -0.92 6.82
CA ARG A 461 -15.17 -1.23 8.26
C ARG A 461 -16.42 -1.83 8.89
N VAL A 462 -17.60 -1.53 8.37
CA VAL A 462 -18.87 -2.09 8.84
C VAL A 462 -19.41 -3.14 7.87
N GLY A 463 -20.29 -4.01 8.33
CA GLY A 463 -20.98 -4.99 7.47
C GLY A 463 -20.06 -6.06 6.86
N ARG A 464 -18.98 -6.47 7.54
CA ARG A 464 -18.10 -7.54 7.06
C ARG A 464 -18.67 -8.93 7.30
N ARG A 465 -19.26 -9.16 8.46
CA ARG A 465 -19.84 -10.47 8.87
C ARG A 465 -21.35 -10.43 8.97
N GLU A 466 -21.92 -9.25 9.23
CA GLU A 466 -23.34 -8.98 9.39
C GLU A 466 -23.76 -7.90 8.40
N GLU A 467 -25.07 -7.63 8.31
CA GLU A 467 -25.57 -6.51 7.53
C GLU A 467 -25.12 -5.18 8.14
N GLY A 468 -24.61 -4.28 7.31
CA GLY A 468 -24.18 -2.95 7.71
C GLY A 468 -24.97 -1.86 7.02
N ILE A 469 -25.19 -0.73 7.72
CA ILE A 469 -25.86 0.44 7.18
C ILE A 469 -24.83 1.57 7.07
N VAL A 470 -24.75 2.18 5.91
CA VAL A 470 -23.81 3.26 5.64
C VAL A 470 -24.54 4.49 5.13
N TYR A 471 -24.43 5.57 5.88
CA TYR A 471 -24.92 6.89 5.48
C TYR A 471 -23.79 7.71 4.87
N ILE A 472 -24.04 8.35 3.73
CA ILE A 472 -23.10 9.31 3.12
C ILE A 472 -23.79 10.68 3.08
N ILE A 473 -23.40 11.55 3.97
CA ILE A 473 -24.01 12.86 4.17
C ILE A 473 -23.12 13.92 3.52
N ASP A 474 -23.37 14.24 2.26
CA ASP A 474 -22.72 15.35 1.53
C ASP A 474 -23.54 15.65 0.26
N ALA A 475 -23.80 16.92 -0.02
CA ALA A 475 -24.51 17.33 -1.23
C ALA A 475 -23.82 16.86 -2.54
N ARG A 476 -22.51 16.62 -2.48
CA ARG A 476 -21.73 16.10 -3.63
C ARG A 476 -21.78 14.58 -3.78
N ALA A 477 -22.40 13.86 -2.83
CA ALA A 477 -22.47 12.40 -2.89
C ALA A 477 -23.28 11.89 -4.08
N GLU A 478 -24.14 12.72 -4.64
CA GLU A 478 -24.88 12.39 -5.88
C GLU A 478 -23.93 12.14 -7.05
N LEU A 479 -22.80 12.86 -7.12
CA LEU A 479 -21.79 12.70 -8.18
C LEU A 479 -21.18 11.28 -8.21
N ILE A 480 -21.19 10.58 -7.09
CA ILE A 480 -20.61 9.25 -6.95
C ILE A 480 -21.65 8.16 -6.72
N ARG A 481 -22.94 8.50 -6.71
CA ARG A 481 -24.03 7.54 -6.47
C ARG A 481 -23.98 6.35 -7.44
N THR A 482 -23.81 6.63 -8.73
CA THR A 482 -23.72 5.60 -9.78
C THR A 482 -22.50 4.69 -9.63
N LEU A 483 -21.43 5.18 -9.00
CA LEU A 483 -20.21 4.42 -8.73
C LEU A 483 -20.34 3.51 -7.49
N LEU A 484 -21.13 3.95 -6.51
CA LEU A 484 -21.32 3.24 -5.25
C LEU A 484 -22.41 2.15 -5.37
N GLN A 485 -23.41 2.39 -6.19
CA GLN A 485 -24.48 1.43 -6.44
C GLN A 485 -24.01 0.46 -7.52
N SER A 486 -23.71 -0.78 -7.13
CA SER A 486 -23.62 -1.88 -8.09
C SER A 486 -25.03 -2.17 -8.62
N PRO A 487 -25.22 -2.51 -9.89
CA PRO A 487 -26.40 -3.27 -10.25
C PRO A 487 -26.37 -4.56 -9.42
N SER A 488 -27.40 -4.75 -8.63
CA SER A 488 -27.70 -5.96 -7.83
C SER A 488 -27.74 -7.20 -8.70
#